data_d743e8350ecefb28d45c17d752aad6a1
#
_entry.id   d743e8350ecefb28d45c17d752aad6a1
#
_cell.length_a   1.000
_cell.length_b   1.000
_cell.length_c   1.000
_cell.angle_alpha   90.00
_cell.angle_beta   90.00
_cell.angle_gamma   90.00
#
_symmetry.space_group_name_H-M   'P 1'
#
loop_
_entity.id
_entity.type
_entity.pdbx_description
1 polymer ?
#
loop_
_entity_poly.entity_id
_entity_poly.type
_entity_poly.pdbx_seq_one_letter_code
_entity_poly.pdbx_strand_id
1 'polypeptide(L)'
;WPDGFRCPACGHASAWRMGREMFSCRKCGRQTSLTAGTVFEGTRKPLSLWFRAMWHVVGQKNGVSALGLQRVLGLKRYETTWLWLHKLRRAMVRPGRDRLVGAVEVDETYIGGQRKGKAGRGAEGKVLVLIMAENQSGQLGRIRLRRVANASAKSLLSAIQMDIEPGTTICTDGWEGYGN
;
A
#
# COMPACT_ATOMS: atom_id res chain seq x y z
N TRP A 1 1.33 1.59 -22.01
CA TRP A 1 2.27 2.42 -22.81
C TRP A 1 1.52 3.65 -23.35
N PRO A 2 1.44 4.77 -22.61
CA PRO A 2 0.77 5.98 -23.08
C PRO A 2 1.38 6.52 -24.38
N ASP A 3 2.71 6.42 -24.50
CA ASP A 3 3.48 6.90 -25.65
C ASP A 3 3.78 5.79 -26.68
N GLY A 4 2.98 4.72 -26.71
CA GLY A 4 3.21 3.56 -27.54
C GLY A 4 4.15 2.50 -26.94
N PHE A 5 4.30 1.39 -27.66
CA PHE A 5 5.11 0.27 -27.20
C PHE A 5 6.57 0.67 -26.96
N ARG A 6 7.09 0.26 -25.79
CA ARG A 6 8.52 0.28 -25.46
C ARG A 6 8.93 -1.05 -24.91
N CYS A 7 9.92 -1.69 -25.56
CA CYS A 7 10.42 -2.97 -25.13
C CYS A 7 11.11 -2.87 -23.75
N PRO A 8 10.68 -3.62 -22.73
CA PRO A 8 11.29 -3.54 -21.39
C PRO A 8 12.72 -4.11 -21.34
N ALA A 9 13.18 -4.81 -22.38
CA ALA A 9 14.53 -5.36 -22.42
C ALA A 9 15.54 -4.47 -23.18
N CYS A 10 15.12 -3.85 -24.29
CA CYS A 10 16.05 -3.12 -25.18
C CYS A 10 15.61 -1.70 -25.53
N GLY A 11 14.49 -1.21 -24.98
CA GLY A 11 13.97 0.14 -25.22
C GLY A 11 13.39 0.39 -26.61
N HIS A 12 13.44 -0.59 -27.54
CA HIS A 12 12.96 -0.42 -28.91
C HIS A 12 11.46 -0.13 -28.96
N ALA A 13 11.05 0.83 -29.82
CA ALA A 13 9.68 1.35 -29.86
C ALA A 13 8.74 0.60 -30.82
N SER A 14 9.19 -0.47 -31.49
CA SER A 14 8.38 -1.19 -32.48
C SER A 14 8.20 -2.66 -32.11
N ALA A 15 6.95 -3.14 -32.23
CA ALA A 15 6.60 -4.53 -31.95
C ALA A 15 5.59 -5.08 -32.96
N TRP A 16 5.57 -6.37 -33.10
CA TRP A 16 4.48 -7.12 -33.72
C TRP A 16 3.40 -7.42 -32.66
N ARG A 17 2.13 -7.09 -32.96
CA ARG A 17 1.01 -7.53 -32.14
C ARG A 17 0.75 -9.01 -32.42
N MET A 18 0.82 -9.82 -31.39
CA MET A 18 0.49 -11.24 -31.41
C MET A 18 -0.91 -11.47 -30.82
N GLY A 19 -1.44 -12.67 -30.97
CA GLY A 19 -2.68 -13.04 -30.29
C GLY A 19 -2.61 -12.90 -28.75
N ARG A 20 -3.76 -12.83 -28.08
CA ARG A 20 -3.89 -12.76 -26.62
C ARG A 20 -3.21 -11.53 -25.97
N GLU A 21 -3.27 -10.37 -26.64
CA GLU A 21 -2.72 -9.10 -26.12
C GLU A 21 -1.21 -9.17 -25.82
N MET A 22 -0.48 -9.96 -26.62
CA MET A 22 0.97 -10.08 -26.56
C MET A 22 1.64 -9.23 -27.65
N PHE A 23 2.81 -8.68 -27.34
CA PHE A 23 3.65 -7.92 -28.25
C PHE A 23 5.04 -8.55 -28.32
N SER A 24 5.55 -8.75 -29.54
CA SER A 24 6.92 -9.22 -29.76
C SER A 24 7.78 -8.09 -30.28
N CYS A 25 8.84 -7.75 -29.57
CA CYS A 25 9.76 -6.69 -29.96
C CYS A 25 10.44 -7.02 -31.31
N ARG A 26 10.39 -6.07 -32.26
CA ARG A 26 11.02 -6.27 -33.58
C ARG A 26 12.54 -6.38 -33.53
N LYS A 27 13.20 -5.80 -32.50
CA LYS A 27 14.65 -5.81 -32.38
C LYS A 27 15.20 -7.05 -31.65
N CYS A 28 14.63 -7.42 -30.50
CA CYS A 28 15.18 -8.49 -29.66
C CYS A 28 14.27 -9.72 -29.51
N GLY A 29 13.10 -9.72 -30.16
CA GLY A 29 12.15 -10.85 -30.10
C GLY A 29 11.44 -11.04 -28.75
N ARG A 30 11.74 -10.23 -27.72
CA ARG A 30 11.10 -10.37 -26.41
C ARG A 30 9.61 -10.20 -26.51
N GLN A 31 8.89 -11.17 -25.97
CA GLN A 31 7.44 -11.12 -25.87
C GLN A 31 7.01 -10.45 -24.56
N THR A 32 6.03 -9.57 -24.63
CA THR A 32 5.53 -8.79 -23.48
C THR A 32 4.03 -8.69 -23.58
N SER A 33 3.31 -8.95 -22.50
CA SER A 33 1.86 -8.76 -22.45
C SER A 33 1.51 -7.30 -22.16
N LEU A 34 0.28 -6.88 -22.49
CA LEU A 34 -0.24 -5.56 -22.13
C LEU A 34 -0.23 -5.31 -20.61
N THR A 35 -0.38 -6.38 -19.83
CA THR A 35 -0.43 -6.31 -18.35
C THR A 35 0.93 -6.45 -17.68
N ALA A 36 2.01 -6.71 -18.44
CA ALA A 36 3.35 -6.86 -17.88
C ALA A 36 3.80 -5.59 -17.17
N GLY A 37 4.41 -5.74 -15.99
CA GLY A 37 4.86 -4.63 -15.14
C GLY A 37 3.72 -3.86 -14.44
N THR A 38 2.48 -4.29 -14.58
CA THR A 38 1.32 -3.68 -13.92
C THR A 38 0.81 -4.55 -12.76
N VAL A 39 -0.12 -4.01 -11.96
CA VAL A 39 -0.82 -4.77 -10.91
C VAL A 39 -1.54 -6.02 -11.45
N PHE A 40 -1.85 -6.02 -12.75
CA PHE A 40 -2.54 -7.11 -13.46
C PHE A 40 -1.60 -8.20 -14.00
N GLU A 41 -0.28 -8.05 -13.81
CA GLU A 41 0.68 -9.01 -14.35
C GLU A 41 0.36 -10.44 -13.90
N GLY A 42 0.39 -11.37 -14.87
CA GLY A 42 0.10 -12.79 -14.65
C GLY A 42 -1.39 -13.10 -14.38
N THR A 43 -2.30 -12.14 -14.55
CA THR A 43 -3.74 -12.42 -14.36
C THR A 43 -4.29 -13.36 -15.44
N ARG A 44 -5.09 -14.32 -14.98
CA ARG A 44 -5.90 -15.21 -15.85
C ARG A 44 -7.39 -14.87 -15.78
N LYS A 45 -7.74 -13.84 -15.02
CA LYS A 45 -9.12 -13.38 -14.85
C LYS A 45 -9.38 -12.14 -15.69
N PRO A 46 -10.60 -11.93 -16.17
CA PRO A 46 -10.96 -10.73 -16.92
C PRO A 46 -10.65 -9.46 -16.14
N LEU A 47 -10.16 -8.43 -16.82
CA LEU A 47 -9.87 -7.13 -16.19
C LEU A 47 -11.12 -6.48 -15.58
N SER A 48 -12.30 -6.75 -16.13
CA SER A 48 -13.58 -6.31 -15.55
C SER A 48 -13.76 -6.74 -14.09
N LEU A 49 -13.33 -7.96 -13.72
CA LEU A 49 -13.34 -8.40 -12.33
C LEU A 49 -12.35 -7.63 -11.45
N TRP A 50 -11.17 -7.26 -12.01
CA TRP A 50 -10.21 -6.42 -11.32
C TRP A 50 -10.76 -5.02 -11.05
N PHE A 51 -11.42 -4.40 -12.04
CA PHE A 51 -12.04 -3.09 -11.85
C PHE A 51 -13.18 -3.14 -10.82
N ARG A 52 -13.99 -4.21 -10.81
CA ARG A 52 -14.97 -4.44 -9.75
C ARG A 52 -14.32 -4.59 -8.37
N ALA A 53 -13.20 -5.31 -8.28
CA ALA A 53 -12.43 -5.43 -7.04
C ALA A 53 -11.92 -4.07 -6.57
N MET A 54 -11.32 -3.27 -7.46
CA MET A 54 -10.85 -1.92 -7.16
C MET A 54 -11.97 -1.04 -6.65
N TRP A 55 -13.08 -0.97 -7.38
CA TRP A 55 -14.27 -0.21 -6.97
C TRP A 55 -14.73 -0.61 -5.57
N HIS A 56 -14.83 -1.90 -5.30
CA HIS A 56 -15.27 -2.39 -4.01
C HIS A 56 -14.27 -2.03 -2.89
N VAL A 57 -12.97 -2.14 -3.15
CA VAL A 57 -11.91 -1.82 -2.17
C VAL A 57 -11.89 -0.33 -1.82
N VAL A 58 -12.00 0.55 -2.81
CA VAL A 58 -11.93 2.02 -2.56
C VAL A 58 -13.24 2.60 -2.06
N GLY A 59 -14.37 1.97 -2.36
CA GLY A 59 -15.69 2.42 -1.93
C GLY A 59 -16.06 2.05 -0.48
N GLN A 60 -15.26 1.22 0.21
CA GLN A 60 -15.59 0.77 1.57
C GLN A 60 -14.86 1.61 2.63
N LYS A 61 -15.61 2.29 3.50
CA LYS A 61 -15.07 3.08 4.62
C LYS A 61 -14.24 2.23 5.60
N ASN A 62 -14.71 1.02 5.90
CA ASN A 62 -14.11 0.15 6.93
C ASN A 62 -13.08 -0.84 6.36
N GLY A 63 -12.67 -0.67 5.09
CA GLY A 63 -11.80 -1.62 4.40
C GLY A 63 -12.53 -2.90 3.97
N VAL A 64 -11.79 -3.81 3.35
CA VAL A 64 -12.34 -5.03 2.76
C VAL A 64 -11.54 -6.25 3.21
N SER A 65 -12.24 -7.29 3.68
CA SER A 65 -11.64 -8.59 3.94
C SER A 65 -11.54 -9.42 2.65
N ALA A 66 -10.57 -10.32 2.57
CA ALA A 66 -10.42 -11.21 1.42
C ALA A 66 -11.65 -12.11 1.23
N LEU A 67 -12.25 -12.57 2.32
CA LEU A 67 -13.44 -13.40 2.27
C LEU A 67 -14.67 -12.62 1.78
N GLY A 68 -14.83 -11.36 2.22
CA GLY A 68 -15.88 -10.47 1.74
C GLY A 68 -15.74 -10.20 0.24
N LEU A 69 -14.53 -9.84 -0.20
CA LEU A 69 -14.26 -9.61 -1.62
C LEU A 69 -14.44 -10.86 -2.48
N GLN A 70 -14.08 -12.04 -1.97
CA GLN A 70 -14.31 -13.31 -2.64
C GLN A 70 -15.78 -13.54 -2.96
N ARG A 71 -16.66 -13.31 -1.98
CA ARG A 71 -18.12 -13.45 -2.13
C ARG A 71 -18.68 -12.47 -3.16
N VAL A 72 -18.27 -11.19 -3.07
CA VAL A 72 -18.72 -10.12 -3.99
C VAL A 72 -18.31 -10.39 -5.43
N LEU A 73 -17.11 -10.93 -5.65
CA LEU A 73 -16.58 -11.21 -6.99
C LEU A 73 -16.96 -12.59 -7.53
N GLY A 74 -17.54 -13.47 -6.70
CA GLY A 74 -17.85 -14.86 -7.08
C GLY A 74 -16.60 -15.70 -7.38
N LEU A 75 -15.46 -15.40 -6.74
CA LEU A 75 -14.22 -16.13 -6.96
C LEU A 75 -14.21 -17.45 -6.17
N LYS A 76 -13.82 -18.54 -6.84
CA LYS A 76 -13.83 -19.88 -6.22
C LYS A 76 -12.74 -20.07 -5.17
N ARG A 77 -11.57 -19.44 -5.37
CA ARG A 77 -10.38 -19.62 -4.50
C ARG A 77 -10.12 -18.39 -3.65
N TYR A 78 -10.02 -18.57 -2.35
CA TYR A 78 -9.69 -17.54 -1.37
C TYR A 78 -8.31 -16.90 -1.64
N GLU A 79 -7.31 -17.74 -1.97
CA GLU A 79 -5.94 -17.29 -2.21
C GLU A 79 -5.85 -16.27 -3.35
N THR A 80 -6.68 -16.43 -4.39
CA THR A 80 -6.72 -15.47 -5.51
C THR A 80 -7.15 -14.09 -5.00
N THR A 81 -8.19 -14.05 -4.17
CA THR A 81 -8.72 -12.79 -3.64
C THR A 81 -7.75 -12.16 -2.65
N TRP A 82 -7.11 -12.98 -1.82
CA TRP A 82 -6.10 -12.55 -0.87
C TRP A 82 -4.90 -11.90 -1.60
N LEU A 83 -4.37 -12.56 -2.63
CA LEU A 83 -3.30 -12.02 -3.48
C LEU A 83 -3.72 -10.71 -4.17
N TRP A 84 -4.96 -10.63 -4.66
CA TRP A 84 -5.48 -9.41 -5.27
C TRP A 84 -5.53 -8.25 -4.29
N LEU A 85 -6.00 -8.47 -3.07
CA LEU A 85 -5.99 -7.44 -2.02
C LEU A 85 -4.58 -6.96 -1.69
N HIS A 86 -3.60 -7.87 -1.61
CA HIS A 86 -2.21 -7.48 -1.39
C HIS A 86 -1.65 -6.65 -2.55
N LYS A 87 -1.91 -7.04 -3.79
CA LYS A 87 -1.51 -6.26 -4.97
C LYS A 87 -2.15 -4.87 -4.98
N LEU A 88 -3.45 -4.77 -4.71
CA LEU A 88 -4.16 -3.49 -4.67
C LEU A 88 -3.67 -2.60 -3.53
N ARG A 89 -3.52 -3.14 -2.32
CA ARG A 89 -2.97 -2.39 -1.18
C ARG A 89 -1.57 -1.85 -1.47
N ARG A 90 -0.71 -2.65 -2.10
CA ARG A 90 0.62 -2.20 -2.51
C ARG A 90 0.54 -1.10 -3.57
N ALA A 91 -0.36 -1.19 -4.52
CA ALA A 91 -0.55 -0.18 -5.57
C ALA A 91 -1.10 1.16 -5.01
N MET A 92 -1.83 1.13 -3.90
CA MET A 92 -2.31 2.35 -3.23
C MET A 92 -1.19 3.10 -2.47
N VAL A 93 -0.06 2.45 -2.21
CA VAL A 93 1.09 3.11 -1.57
C VAL A 93 1.91 3.83 -2.64
N ARG A 94 1.78 5.15 -2.72
CA ARG A 94 2.57 5.97 -3.65
C ARG A 94 4.02 6.09 -3.16
N PRO A 95 5.03 5.76 -3.98
CA PRO A 95 6.42 6.11 -3.67
C PRO A 95 6.61 7.63 -3.74
N GLY A 96 7.58 8.17 -2.98
CA GLY A 96 7.91 9.60 -3.00
C GLY A 96 6.77 10.51 -2.56
N ARG A 97 5.96 10.06 -1.59
CA ARG A 97 4.87 10.86 -1.01
C ARG A 97 5.42 12.09 -0.28
N ASP A 98 4.78 13.25 -0.49
CA ASP A 98 5.08 14.47 0.26
C ASP A 98 4.92 14.23 1.76
N ARG A 99 5.74 14.89 2.57
CA ARG A 99 5.62 14.86 4.03
C ARG A 99 4.30 15.45 4.48
N LEU A 100 3.86 15.07 5.68
CA LEU A 100 2.68 15.63 6.33
C LEU A 100 2.97 17.05 6.82
N VAL A 101 1.98 17.92 6.77
CA VAL A 101 2.10 19.35 7.13
C VAL A 101 0.91 19.81 7.99
N GLY A 102 1.04 21.00 8.60
CA GLY A 102 -0.03 21.64 9.37
C GLY A 102 -0.11 21.13 10.81
N ALA A 103 -1.21 20.51 11.19
CA ALA A 103 -1.36 19.81 12.47
C ALA A 103 -1.39 18.30 12.22
N VAL A 104 -0.55 17.53 12.90
CA VAL A 104 -0.45 16.07 12.73
C VAL A 104 -0.61 15.39 14.09
N GLU A 105 -1.60 14.54 14.20
CA GLU A 105 -1.77 13.65 15.34
C GLU A 105 -0.88 12.43 15.18
N VAL A 106 -0.17 12.07 16.24
CA VAL A 106 0.78 10.95 16.24
C VAL A 106 0.47 10.03 17.41
N ASP A 107 0.29 8.75 17.11
CA ASP A 107 0.00 7.70 18.08
C ASP A 107 0.68 6.40 17.67
N GLU A 108 0.92 5.50 18.61
CA GLU A 108 1.46 4.19 18.32
C GLU A 108 0.48 3.05 18.62
N THR A 109 0.51 2.03 17.79
CA THR A 109 -0.31 0.84 17.99
C THR A 109 0.46 -0.45 17.71
N TYR A 110 0.02 -1.53 18.36
CA TYR A 110 0.59 -2.87 18.17
C TYR A 110 -0.30 -3.69 17.24
N ILE A 111 0.22 -4.06 16.09
CA ILE A 111 -0.47 -4.90 15.11
C ILE A 111 0.05 -6.34 15.21
N GLY A 112 -0.86 -7.30 15.34
CA GLY A 112 -0.56 -8.74 15.40
C GLY A 112 -1.72 -9.55 15.93
N GLY A 113 -1.64 -10.87 15.78
CA GLY A 113 -2.66 -11.78 16.28
C GLY A 113 -2.75 -11.79 17.81
N GLN A 114 -3.89 -12.26 18.34
CA GLN A 114 -4.06 -12.50 19.77
C GLN A 114 -3.11 -13.61 20.21
N ARG A 115 -2.26 -13.34 21.20
CA ARG A 115 -1.35 -14.31 21.82
C ARG A 115 -1.50 -14.28 23.32
N LYS A 116 -1.31 -15.44 23.98
CA LYS A 116 -1.19 -15.52 25.42
C LYS A 116 0.12 -14.85 25.84
N GLY A 117 0.10 -14.03 26.89
CA GLY A 117 1.27 -13.36 27.44
C GLY A 117 1.02 -11.88 27.72
N LYS A 118 2.12 -11.11 27.81
CA LYS A 118 2.10 -9.68 28.13
C LYS A 118 1.32 -8.87 27.07
N ALA A 119 0.34 -8.10 27.52
CA ALA A 119 -0.38 -7.17 26.68
C ALA A 119 0.35 -5.80 26.63
N GLY A 120 0.16 -5.03 25.56
CA GLY A 120 0.73 -3.68 25.43
C GLY A 120 2.19 -3.65 25.02
N ARG A 121 2.95 -2.69 25.56
CA ARG A 121 4.37 -2.47 25.23
C ARG A 121 5.23 -3.68 25.60
N GLY A 122 5.98 -4.19 24.61
CA GLY A 122 6.82 -5.39 24.77
C GLY A 122 6.09 -6.72 24.57
N ALA A 123 4.88 -6.72 23.99
CA ALA A 123 4.18 -7.94 23.62
C ALA A 123 4.91 -8.67 22.49
N GLU A 124 5.36 -9.91 22.74
CA GLU A 124 6.07 -10.71 21.76
C GLU A 124 5.26 -11.00 20.50
N GLY A 125 5.91 -10.93 19.35
CA GLY A 125 5.31 -11.24 18.05
C GLY A 125 4.30 -10.23 17.54
N LYS A 126 4.19 -9.06 18.16
CA LYS A 126 3.47 -7.90 17.62
C LYS A 126 4.42 -6.92 16.96
N VAL A 127 3.91 -6.23 15.95
CA VAL A 127 4.64 -5.18 15.23
C VAL A 127 4.16 -3.83 15.75
N LEU A 128 5.10 -2.99 16.21
CA LEU A 128 4.81 -1.62 16.58
C LEU A 128 4.69 -0.76 15.31
N VAL A 129 3.59 -0.06 15.18
CA VAL A 129 3.30 0.83 14.06
C VAL A 129 2.99 2.22 14.59
N LEU A 130 3.78 3.20 14.15
CA LEU A 130 3.51 4.61 14.36
C LEU A 130 2.46 5.07 13.33
N ILE A 131 1.41 5.69 13.79
CA ILE A 131 0.33 6.27 13.00
C ILE A 131 0.51 7.78 13.06
N MET A 132 0.57 8.42 11.91
CA MET A 132 0.65 9.89 11.79
C MET A 132 -0.47 10.34 10.88
N ALA A 133 -1.34 11.22 11.34
CA ALA A 133 -2.54 11.64 10.63
C ALA A 133 -2.67 13.16 10.63
N GLU A 134 -2.81 13.78 9.45
CA GLU A 134 -3.10 15.20 9.36
C GLU A 134 -4.50 15.49 9.89
N ASN A 135 -4.59 16.51 10.74
CA ASN A 135 -5.85 17.08 11.19
C ASN A 135 -6.14 18.34 10.38
N GLN A 136 -7.15 18.28 9.53
CA GLN A 136 -7.61 19.39 8.70
C GLN A 136 -8.90 19.97 9.31
N SER A 137 -8.76 20.81 10.32
CA SER A 137 -9.91 21.46 10.99
C SER A 137 -10.95 20.45 11.52
N GLY A 138 -10.47 19.40 12.20
CA GLY A 138 -11.31 18.32 12.75
C GLY A 138 -11.65 17.19 11.76
N GLN A 139 -11.17 17.28 10.53
CA GLN A 139 -11.30 16.20 9.55
C GLN A 139 -9.98 15.47 9.36
N LEU A 140 -10.05 14.15 9.19
CA LEU A 140 -8.88 13.33 8.93
C LEU A 140 -8.36 13.57 7.51
N GLY A 141 -7.12 14.05 7.41
CA GLY A 141 -6.41 14.26 6.16
C GLY A 141 -5.56 13.06 5.74
N ARG A 142 -4.36 13.32 5.26
CA ARG A 142 -3.41 12.27 4.83
C ARG A 142 -2.90 11.49 6.04
N ILE A 143 -2.70 10.19 5.85
CA ILE A 143 -2.21 9.30 6.91
C ILE A 143 -0.88 8.68 6.48
N ARG A 144 0.04 8.48 7.45
CA ARG A 144 1.23 7.65 7.34
C ARG A 144 1.21 6.56 8.40
N LEU A 145 1.57 5.37 7.98
CA LEU A 145 1.78 4.24 8.87
C LEU A 145 3.22 3.79 8.70
N ARG A 146 3.97 3.76 9.79
CA ARG A 146 5.38 3.36 9.76
C ARG A 146 5.66 2.32 10.82
N ARG A 147 6.20 1.17 10.39
CA ARG A 147 6.74 0.20 11.33
C ARG A 147 7.97 0.79 12.02
N VAL A 148 8.01 0.74 13.35
CA VAL A 148 9.16 1.14 14.16
C VAL A 148 9.66 -0.04 14.99
N ALA A 149 10.95 -0.04 15.32
CA ALA A 149 11.57 -1.15 16.03
C ALA A 149 11.08 -1.25 17.48
N ASN A 150 10.93 -0.11 18.13
CA ASN A 150 10.46 0.04 19.51
C ASN A 150 9.89 1.45 19.73
N ALA A 151 9.30 1.67 20.90
CA ALA A 151 8.72 2.96 21.28
C ALA A 151 9.74 3.90 21.97
N SER A 152 11.04 3.79 21.71
CA SER A 152 12.02 4.74 22.21
C SER A 152 11.94 6.07 21.48
N ALA A 153 12.30 7.19 22.15
CA ALA A 153 12.35 8.52 21.55
C ALA A 153 13.14 8.52 20.23
N LYS A 154 14.29 7.86 20.19
CA LYS A 154 15.12 7.75 18.99
C LYS A 154 14.37 7.12 17.81
N SER A 155 13.64 6.02 18.03
CA SER A 155 12.89 5.33 16.97
C SER A 155 11.70 6.14 16.48
N LEU A 156 10.97 6.77 17.40
CA LEU A 156 9.78 7.56 17.10
C LEU A 156 10.16 8.87 16.39
N LEU A 157 11.11 9.62 16.91
CA LEU A 157 11.58 10.89 16.31
C LEU A 157 12.16 10.67 14.92
N SER A 158 12.95 9.60 14.71
CA SER A 158 13.46 9.28 13.37
C SER A 158 12.32 9.02 12.37
N ALA A 159 11.27 8.31 12.79
CA ALA A 159 10.11 8.04 11.95
C ALA A 159 9.32 9.33 11.64
N ILE A 160 9.12 10.18 12.63
CA ILE A 160 8.47 11.49 12.52
C ILE A 160 9.21 12.37 11.51
N GLN A 161 10.52 12.53 11.67
CA GLN A 161 11.36 13.33 10.77
C GLN A 161 11.34 12.88 9.30
N MET A 162 11.11 11.60 9.06
CA MET A 162 10.99 11.08 7.70
C MET A 162 9.65 11.43 7.03
N ASP A 163 8.57 11.47 7.79
CA ASP A 163 7.22 11.56 7.24
C ASP A 163 6.51 12.89 7.50
N ILE A 164 7.03 13.73 8.40
CA ILE A 164 6.46 15.04 8.77
C ILE A 164 7.44 16.15 8.39
N GLU A 165 6.92 17.25 7.82
CA GLU A 165 7.71 18.41 7.41
C GLU A 165 8.15 19.20 8.67
N PRO A 166 9.40 19.71 8.73
CA PRO A 166 9.82 20.61 9.78
C PRO A 166 8.90 21.82 9.93
N GLY A 167 8.64 22.23 11.18
CA GLY A 167 7.70 23.32 11.48
C GLY A 167 6.23 22.91 11.59
N THR A 168 5.91 21.62 11.42
CA THR A 168 4.58 21.06 11.61
C THR A 168 4.26 20.93 13.11
N THR A 169 3.05 21.29 13.52
CA THR A 169 2.55 21.05 14.87
C THR A 169 2.25 19.57 15.08
N ILE A 170 2.87 18.95 16.09
CA ILE A 170 2.65 17.54 16.42
C ILE A 170 1.81 17.45 17.69
N CYS A 171 0.71 16.71 17.64
CA CYS A 171 -0.17 16.41 18.77
C CYS A 171 0.00 14.93 19.14
N THR A 172 0.33 14.66 20.41
CA THR A 172 0.49 13.29 20.95
C THR A 172 -0.33 13.14 22.24
N ASP A 173 -0.42 11.92 22.77
CA ASP A 173 -1.01 11.61 24.06
C ASP A 173 -0.16 12.08 25.27
N GLY A 174 0.96 12.78 25.00
CA GLY A 174 1.86 13.27 26.06
C GLY A 174 2.81 12.22 26.64
N TRP A 175 2.96 11.08 25.96
CA TRP A 175 3.93 10.09 26.43
C TRP A 175 5.38 10.55 26.24
N GLU A 176 6.22 10.34 27.28
CA GLU A 176 7.63 10.79 27.34
C GLU A 176 8.49 10.33 26.15
N GLY A 177 8.11 9.25 25.47
CA GLY A 177 8.81 8.76 24.28
C GLY A 177 8.77 9.68 23.06
N TYR A 178 7.92 10.71 23.07
CA TYR A 178 7.90 11.73 21.99
C TYR A 178 8.88 12.88 22.21
N GLY A 179 9.61 12.84 23.31
CA GLY A 179 10.76 13.66 23.57
C GLY A 179 10.46 15.05 24.12
N ASN A 180 11.45 15.72 24.60
CA ASN A 180 11.48 17.09 25.07
C ASN A 180 11.56 18.05 23.89
#